data_f64af388490e56146c057dfa4bfa9f58
#
_entry.id   f64af388490e56146c057dfa4bfa9f58
#
_cell.length_a   1.000
_cell.length_b   1.000
_cell.length_c   1.000
_cell.angle_alpha   90.00
_cell.angle_beta   90.00
_cell.angle_gamma   90.00
#
_symmetry.space_group_name_H-M   'P 1'
#
loop_
_entity.id
_entity.type
_entity.pdbx_description
1 polymer ?
#
loop_
_entity_poly.entity_id
_entity_poly.type
_entity_poly.pdbx_seq_one_letter_code
_entity_poly.pdbx_strand_id
1 'polypeptide(L)'
;MMLRRKLSVVALAAGAVLAGCSSTPSDDVTASWSPNKLYAEAKDELNSGAYDKAVPLFEKLEGRAAGTMLAQQAQLEKAYAHYKANEQAQALATLDRFMKLHPASPAYDYALYLKGIVNFNDNLGMLSFLSKQDLSERDQKAAKESFESFRELVTRFPDSRYTPDARARMTYIVNSLAQYEVHVARFYYSRGAYVAAINRAQSAISDYQDVPALEEALAILMRSYDALGMAQLRDDTRRVLEKNYPNSAYLTGGPRSTQGPWWKLW
;
A
#
# COMPACT_ATOMS: atom_id res chain seq x y z
N MET A 1 69.20 -20.86 -5.32
CA MET A 1 68.42 -21.23 -6.54
C MET A 1 66.92 -21.40 -6.27
N MET A 2 66.47 -21.72 -5.05
CA MET A 2 65.04 -21.94 -4.71
C MET A 2 64.17 -20.67 -4.55
N LEU A 3 64.77 -19.52 -4.21
CA LEU A 3 64.03 -18.27 -3.98
C LEU A 3 63.52 -17.61 -5.29
N ARG A 4 64.30 -17.77 -6.38
CA ARG A 4 63.89 -17.25 -7.72
C ARG A 4 62.73 -18.02 -8.33
N ARG A 5 62.63 -19.33 -8.05
CA ARG A 5 61.50 -20.17 -8.55
C ARG A 5 60.16 -19.85 -7.84
N LYS A 6 60.22 -19.48 -6.57
CA LYS A 6 58.97 -19.09 -5.82
C LYS A 6 58.42 -17.75 -6.24
N LEU A 7 59.28 -16.79 -6.61
CA LEU A 7 58.85 -15.48 -7.13
C LEU A 7 58.20 -15.59 -8.51
N SER A 8 58.68 -16.49 -9.38
CA SER A 8 58.12 -16.69 -10.72
C SER A 8 56.72 -17.32 -10.69
N VAL A 9 56.45 -18.21 -9.72
CA VAL A 9 55.14 -18.87 -9.55
C VAL A 9 54.11 -17.88 -8.98
N VAL A 10 54.51 -16.98 -8.05
CA VAL A 10 53.63 -15.94 -7.50
C VAL A 10 53.27 -14.88 -8.55
N ALA A 11 54.20 -14.51 -9.44
CA ALA A 11 53.93 -13.58 -10.52
C ALA A 11 53.00 -14.16 -11.59
N LEU A 12 53.05 -15.48 -11.87
CA LEU A 12 52.11 -16.13 -12.78
C LEU A 12 50.69 -16.26 -12.19
N ALA A 13 50.58 -16.49 -10.86
CA ALA A 13 49.28 -16.59 -10.18
C ALA A 13 48.59 -15.22 -10.08
N ALA A 14 49.32 -14.10 -9.92
CA ALA A 14 48.76 -12.74 -9.89
C ALA A 14 48.26 -12.27 -11.28
N GLY A 15 48.83 -12.78 -12.37
CA GLY A 15 48.38 -12.46 -13.74
C GLY A 15 47.06 -13.13 -14.14
N ALA A 16 46.72 -14.28 -13.54
CA ALA A 16 45.51 -15.02 -13.89
C ALA A 16 44.23 -14.43 -13.26
N VAL A 17 44.33 -13.62 -12.19
CA VAL A 17 43.20 -13.04 -11.49
C VAL A 17 42.63 -11.78 -12.22
N LEU A 18 43.41 -11.15 -13.09
CA LEU A 18 43.02 -9.96 -13.87
C LEU A 18 42.30 -10.27 -15.18
N ALA A 19 42.25 -11.53 -15.63
CA ALA A 19 41.62 -11.94 -16.88
C ALA A 19 40.10 -12.26 -16.75
N GLY A 20 39.52 -12.13 -15.54
CA GLY A 20 38.17 -12.61 -15.23
C GLY A 20 37.04 -11.63 -15.50
N CYS A 21 37.24 -10.42 -15.99
CA CYS A 21 36.17 -9.41 -16.22
C CYS A 21 36.06 -8.94 -17.67
N SER A 22 36.26 -9.82 -18.66
CA SER A 22 35.77 -9.54 -20.02
C SER A 22 34.39 -10.16 -20.18
N SER A 23 33.35 -9.51 -19.60
CA SER A 23 32.00 -9.67 -20.12
C SER A 23 32.03 -9.15 -21.54
N THR A 24 32.01 -10.06 -22.52
CA THR A 24 31.70 -9.72 -23.90
C THR A 24 30.45 -8.82 -23.88
N PRO A 25 30.49 -7.60 -24.43
CA PRO A 25 29.29 -6.83 -24.59
C PRO A 25 28.36 -7.68 -25.45
N SER A 26 27.24 -8.16 -24.90
CA SER A 26 26.18 -8.68 -25.74
C SER A 26 25.79 -7.52 -26.65
N ASP A 27 25.91 -7.70 -27.96
CA ASP A 27 25.49 -6.69 -28.92
C ASP A 27 24.06 -6.29 -28.57
N ASP A 28 23.89 -5.04 -28.07
CA ASP A 28 22.57 -4.52 -27.73
C ASP A 28 21.77 -4.41 -29.02
N VAL A 29 21.01 -5.45 -29.34
CA VAL A 29 20.15 -5.53 -30.52
C VAL A 29 19.22 -4.32 -30.64
N THR A 30 18.98 -3.62 -29.53
CA THR A 30 18.16 -2.41 -29.52
C THR A 30 18.96 -1.14 -29.85
N ALA A 31 20.28 -1.21 -30.03
CA ALA A 31 21.14 -0.03 -30.24
C ALA A 31 20.69 0.82 -31.44
N SER A 32 20.20 0.20 -32.50
CA SER A 32 19.71 0.86 -33.70
C SER A 32 18.23 1.25 -33.67
N TRP A 33 17.50 0.93 -32.58
CA TRP A 33 16.08 1.18 -32.55
C TRP A 33 15.78 2.66 -32.25
N SER A 34 14.78 3.20 -32.94
CA SER A 34 14.27 4.53 -32.66
C SER A 34 13.52 4.53 -31.31
N PRO A 35 13.37 5.69 -30.62
CA PRO A 35 12.56 5.79 -29.42
C PRO A 35 11.13 5.24 -29.58
N ASN A 36 10.50 5.50 -30.72
CA ASN A 36 9.15 4.98 -30.99
C ASN A 36 9.11 3.47 -31.14
N LYS A 37 10.14 2.85 -31.75
CA LYS A 37 10.25 1.40 -31.81
C LYS A 37 10.49 0.80 -30.46
N LEU A 38 11.37 1.38 -29.62
CA LEU A 38 11.57 0.95 -28.24
C LEU A 38 10.26 0.98 -27.43
N TYR A 39 9.48 2.05 -27.61
CA TYR A 39 8.19 2.18 -26.94
C TYR A 39 7.21 1.09 -27.38
N ALA A 40 7.08 0.84 -28.68
CA ALA A 40 6.17 -0.17 -29.21
C ALA A 40 6.52 -1.57 -28.66
N GLU A 41 7.78 -1.97 -28.78
CA GLU A 41 8.23 -3.28 -28.26
C GLU A 41 8.07 -3.40 -26.74
N ALA A 42 8.40 -2.32 -25.98
CA ALA A 42 8.19 -2.32 -24.53
C ALA A 42 6.70 -2.48 -24.16
N LYS A 43 5.81 -1.84 -24.93
CA LYS A 43 4.35 -1.99 -24.75
C LYS A 43 3.85 -3.39 -25.12
N ASP A 44 4.40 -4.00 -26.15
CA ASP A 44 4.03 -5.36 -26.55
C ASP A 44 4.47 -6.37 -25.47
N GLU A 45 5.68 -6.25 -24.94
CA GLU A 45 6.14 -7.08 -23.81
C GLU A 45 5.32 -6.83 -22.55
N LEU A 46 4.96 -5.57 -22.23
CA LEU A 46 4.09 -5.24 -21.10
C LEU A 46 2.70 -5.88 -21.26
N ASN A 47 2.09 -5.78 -22.44
CA ASN A 47 0.76 -6.29 -22.73
C ASN A 47 0.72 -7.83 -22.73
N SER A 48 1.82 -8.48 -23.11
CA SER A 48 1.96 -9.94 -23.04
C SER A 48 2.21 -10.47 -21.62
N GLY A 49 2.46 -9.56 -20.65
CA GLY A 49 2.79 -9.92 -19.26
C GLY A 49 4.28 -10.24 -19.04
N ALA A 50 5.15 -10.03 -20.05
CA ALA A 50 6.59 -10.23 -19.94
C ALA A 50 7.26 -8.98 -19.33
N TYR A 51 6.93 -8.71 -18.04
CA TYR A 51 7.35 -7.49 -17.34
C TYR A 51 8.87 -7.39 -17.19
N ASP A 52 9.55 -8.51 -16.99
CA ASP A 52 11.01 -8.64 -16.93
C ASP A 52 11.71 -8.15 -18.21
N LYS A 53 11.04 -8.25 -19.37
CA LYS A 53 11.53 -7.74 -20.65
C LYS A 53 11.08 -6.30 -20.91
N ALA A 54 9.86 -5.95 -20.49
CA ALA A 54 9.31 -4.60 -20.67
C ALA A 54 10.12 -3.54 -19.92
N VAL A 55 10.47 -3.79 -18.65
CA VAL A 55 11.20 -2.86 -17.79
C VAL A 55 12.51 -2.37 -18.41
N PRO A 56 13.46 -3.25 -18.86
CA PRO A 56 14.70 -2.79 -19.49
C PRO A 56 14.48 -1.98 -20.76
N LEU A 57 13.43 -2.27 -21.54
CA LEU A 57 13.11 -1.52 -22.75
C LEU A 57 12.62 -0.11 -22.41
N PHE A 58 11.76 0.05 -21.40
CA PHE A 58 11.36 1.37 -20.90
C PHE A 58 12.54 2.13 -20.30
N GLU A 59 13.49 1.49 -19.63
CA GLU A 59 14.71 2.14 -19.12
C GLU A 59 15.60 2.67 -20.25
N LYS A 60 15.81 1.87 -21.29
CA LYS A 60 16.54 2.33 -22.49
C LYS A 60 15.84 3.50 -23.16
N LEU A 61 14.50 3.44 -23.25
CA LEU A 61 13.69 4.51 -23.81
C LEU A 61 13.79 5.79 -22.97
N GLU A 62 13.68 5.70 -21.66
CA GLU A 62 13.85 6.83 -20.75
C GLU A 62 15.19 7.53 -20.99
N GLY A 63 16.29 6.77 -21.12
CA GLY A 63 17.62 7.32 -21.41
C GLY A 63 17.74 7.96 -22.79
N ARG A 64 17.21 7.31 -23.84
CA ARG A 64 17.33 7.79 -25.24
C ARG A 64 16.42 8.97 -25.57
N ALA A 65 15.27 9.06 -24.90
CA ALA A 65 14.30 10.11 -25.12
C ALA A 65 14.30 11.15 -23.96
N ALA A 66 15.41 11.26 -23.25
CA ALA A 66 15.51 12.11 -22.07
C ALA A 66 15.00 13.55 -22.33
N GLY A 67 14.23 14.11 -21.40
CA GLY A 67 13.62 15.43 -21.53
C GLY A 67 12.34 15.50 -22.37
N THR A 68 11.91 14.41 -22.99
CA THR A 68 10.68 14.37 -23.79
C THR A 68 9.48 13.82 -23.01
N MET A 69 8.27 14.07 -23.52
CA MET A 69 7.04 13.46 -22.98
C MET A 69 7.07 11.93 -23.11
N LEU A 70 7.75 11.39 -24.13
CA LEU A 70 7.88 9.96 -24.33
C LEU A 70 8.72 9.31 -23.22
N ALA A 71 9.77 10.00 -22.74
CA ALA A 71 10.53 9.53 -21.57
C ALA A 71 9.68 9.54 -20.29
N GLN A 72 8.86 10.58 -20.09
CA GLN A 72 7.93 10.62 -18.95
C GLN A 72 6.91 9.47 -19.00
N GLN A 73 6.37 9.20 -20.18
CA GLN A 73 5.47 8.07 -20.38
C GLN A 73 6.18 6.73 -20.09
N ALA A 74 7.41 6.57 -20.55
CA ALA A 74 8.20 5.37 -20.29
C ALA A 74 8.42 5.13 -18.79
N GLN A 75 8.66 6.18 -18.01
CA GLN A 75 8.78 6.07 -16.55
C GLN A 75 7.49 5.57 -15.89
N LEU A 76 6.34 6.07 -16.31
CA LEU A 76 5.04 5.65 -15.78
C LEU A 76 4.70 4.21 -16.18
N GLU A 77 4.97 3.83 -17.43
CA GLU A 77 4.77 2.44 -17.90
C GLU A 77 5.73 1.47 -17.20
N LYS A 78 6.96 1.89 -16.94
CA LYS A 78 7.92 1.12 -16.15
C LYS A 78 7.40 0.90 -14.71
N ALA A 79 6.89 1.95 -14.08
CA ALA A 79 6.29 1.83 -12.74
C ALA A 79 5.10 0.85 -12.74
N TYR A 80 4.26 0.92 -13.78
CA TYR A 80 3.16 -0.02 -13.96
C TYR A 80 3.64 -1.46 -14.19
N ALA A 81 4.71 -1.65 -14.98
CA ALA A 81 5.32 -2.97 -15.19
C ALA A 81 5.82 -3.58 -13.87
N HIS A 82 6.54 -2.81 -13.05
CA HIS A 82 6.96 -3.24 -11.71
C HIS A 82 5.77 -3.61 -10.82
N TYR A 83 4.71 -2.79 -10.83
CA TYR A 83 3.49 -3.09 -10.07
C TYR A 83 2.88 -4.44 -10.50
N LYS A 84 2.76 -4.67 -11.82
CA LYS A 84 2.22 -5.93 -12.37
C LYS A 84 3.11 -7.14 -12.11
N ALA A 85 4.41 -6.93 -11.97
CA ALA A 85 5.40 -7.94 -11.58
C ALA A 85 5.41 -8.23 -10.05
N ASN A 86 4.54 -7.58 -9.24
CA ASN A 86 4.56 -7.58 -7.77
C ASN A 86 5.86 -7.02 -7.16
N GLU A 87 6.55 -6.16 -7.87
CA GLU A 87 7.75 -5.47 -7.44
C GLU A 87 7.37 -4.10 -6.86
N GLN A 88 6.63 -4.12 -5.75
CA GLN A 88 6.03 -2.92 -5.14
C GLN A 88 7.05 -1.82 -4.83
N ALA A 89 8.21 -2.18 -4.27
CA ALA A 89 9.23 -1.21 -3.90
C ALA A 89 9.81 -0.46 -5.12
N GLN A 90 10.03 -1.18 -6.24
CA GLN A 90 10.53 -0.61 -7.49
C GLN A 90 9.48 0.28 -8.16
N ALA A 91 8.20 -0.13 -8.11
CA ALA A 91 7.10 0.68 -8.62
C ALA A 91 7.01 2.02 -7.86
N LEU A 92 7.01 1.99 -6.52
CA LEU A 92 6.96 3.20 -5.69
C LEU A 92 8.18 4.10 -5.91
N ALA A 93 9.39 3.54 -5.93
CA ALA A 93 10.61 4.31 -6.18
C ALA A 93 10.59 5.00 -7.56
N THR A 94 10.07 4.32 -8.58
CA THR A 94 9.93 4.88 -9.92
C THR A 94 8.91 6.02 -9.96
N LEU A 95 7.76 5.87 -9.28
CA LEU A 95 6.73 6.90 -9.17
C LEU A 95 7.21 8.12 -8.38
N ASP A 96 7.89 7.92 -7.25
CA ASP A 96 8.44 9.00 -6.44
C ASP A 96 9.48 9.80 -7.23
N ARG A 97 10.34 9.10 -7.99
CA ARG A 97 11.29 9.75 -8.90
C ARG A 97 10.57 10.55 -9.98
N PHE A 98 9.54 9.99 -10.62
CA PHE A 98 8.74 10.69 -11.63
C PHE A 98 8.13 11.97 -11.06
N MET A 99 7.44 11.90 -9.93
CA MET A 99 6.77 13.03 -9.32
C MET A 99 7.75 14.13 -8.89
N LYS A 100 8.94 13.74 -8.42
CA LYS A 100 10.01 14.68 -8.07
C LYS A 100 10.59 15.40 -9.28
N LEU A 101 10.79 14.70 -10.39
CA LEU A 101 11.40 15.25 -11.60
C LEU A 101 10.40 16.02 -12.48
N HIS A 102 9.13 15.67 -12.41
CA HIS A 102 8.09 16.18 -13.31
C HIS A 102 6.85 16.71 -12.55
N PRO A 103 7.00 17.68 -11.62
CA PRO A 103 5.91 18.16 -10.78
C PRO A 103 4.79 18.87 -11.56
N ALA A 104 5.08 19.34 -12.78
CA ALA A 104 4.12 19.99 -13.67
C ALA A 104 3.68 19.09 -14.83
N SER A 105 3.97 17.79 -14.78
CA SER A 105 3.55 16.85 -15.81
C SER A 105 2.01 16.76 -15.89
N PRO A 106 1.41 16.76 -17.09
CA PRO A 106 -0.03 16.51 -17.25
C PRO A 106 -0.45 15.11 -16.79
N ALA A 107 0.49 14.17 -16.61
CA ALA A 107 0.25 12.82 -16.12
C ALA A 107 0.55 12.67 -14.61
N TYR A 108 0.68 13.79 -13.88
CA TYR A 108 0.94 13.75 -12.45
C TYR A 108 -0.23 13.13 -11.66
N ASP A 109 -1.47 13.37 -12.12
CA ASP A 109 -2.67 12.76 -11.57
C ASP A 109 -2.65 11.23 -11.69
N TYR A 110 -2.21 10.71 -12.86
CA TYR A 110 -2.03 9.27 -13.03
C TYR A 110 -0.93 8.70 -12.14
N ALA A 111 0.18 9.42 -11.96
CA ALA A 111 1.26 9.00 -11.05
C ALA A 111 0.77 8.86 -9.60
N LEU A 112 -0.01 9.83 -9.10
CA LEU A 112 -0.64 9.77 -7.78
C LEU A 112 -1.62 8.60 -7.67
N TYR A 113 -2.45 8.43 -8.70
CA TYR A 113 -3.40 7.32 -8.74
C TYR A 113 -2.69 5.97 -8.68
N LEU A 114 -1.68 5.76 -9.54
CA LEU A 114 -0.93 4.51 -9.57
C LEU A 114 -0.18 4.27 -8.25
N LYS A 115 0.40 5.32 -7.63
CA LYS A 115 1.02 5.22 -6.30
C LYS A 115 0.01 4.77 -5.24
N GLY A 116 -1.18 5.34 -5.27
CA GLY A 116 -2.28 4.90 -4.42
C GLY A 116 -2.63 3.43 -4.64
N ILE A 117 -2.75 2.98 -5.90
CA ILE A 117 -3.05 1.58 -6.26
C ILE A 117 -1.93 0.62 -5.81
N VAL A 118 -0.67 0.97 -5.99
CA VAL A 118 0.48 0.13 -5.59
C VAL A 118 0.50 -0.13 -4.07
N ASN A 119 0.09 0.86 -3.27
CA ASN A 119 -0.04 0.74 -1.82
C ASN A 119 -1.42 0.21 -1.38
N PHE A 120 -2.39 0.14 -2.29
CA PHE A 120 -3.74 -0.31 -1.99
C PHE A 120 -3.78 -1.84 -1.87
N ASN A 121 -4.27 -2.33 -0.73
CA ASN A 121 -4.46 -3.75 -0.51
C ASN A 121 -5.96 -4.05 -0.38
N ASP A 122 -6.52 -4.72 -1.36
CA ASP A 122 -7.93 -5.13 -1.36
C ASP A 122 -8.25 -6.11 -0.20
N ASN A 123 -7.23 -6.76 0.38
CA ASN A 123 -7.40 -7.69 1.49
C ASN A 123 -7.56 -7.01 2.87
N LEU A 124 -7.50 -5.67 2.94
CA LEU A 124 -7.83 -4.92 4.17
C LEU A 124 -9.32 -5.03 4.56
N GLY A 125 -10.16 -5.52 3.66
CA GLY A 125 -11.59 -5.71 3.85
C GLY A 125 -11.98 -7.05 4.48
N MET A 126 -13.27 -7.35 4.43
CA MET A 126 -14.00 -8.44 5.08
C MET A 126 -13.32 -9.83 5.07
N LEU A 127 -12.43 -10.13 4.11
CA LEU A 127 -11.76 -11.42 4.00
C LEU A 127 -10.53 -11.57 4.91
N SER A 128 -9.85 -10.48 5.30
CA SER A 128 -8.74 -10.55 6.25
C SER A 128 -9.22 -10.94 7.64
N PHE A 129 -10.45 -10.57 7.98
CA PHE A 129 -11.15 -11.01 9.19
C PHE A 129 -11.38 -12.54 9.22
N LEU A 130 -11.66 -13.14 8.07
CA LEU A 130 -11.88 -14.59 7.92
C LEU A 130 -10.57 -15.39 7.95
N SER A 131 -9.47 -14.81 7.47
CA SER A 131 -8.18 -15.50 7.35
C SER A 131 -7.38 -15.56 8.64
N LYS A 132 -7.84 -14.93 9.75
CA LYS A 132 -7.08 -14.78 11.01
C LYS A 132 -5.66 -14.20 10.81
N GLN A 133 -5.41 -13.55 9.67
CA GLN A 133 -4.16 -12.85 9.45
C GLN A 133 -4.21 -11.56 10.24
N ASP A 134 -3.33 -11.42 11.22
CA ASP A 134 -3.06 -10.13 11.86
C ASP A 134 -2.67 -9.16 10.75
N LEU A 135 -3.46 -8.08 10.60
CA LEU A 135 -3.05 -6.96 9.77
C LEU A 135 -1.71 -6.48 10.34
N SER A 136 -0.64 -6.77 9.63
CA SER A 136 0.68 -6.38 10.07
C SER A 136 0.76 -4.85 10.12
N GLU A 137 1.63 -4.31 10.97
CA GLU A 137 1.88 -2.86 11.04
C GLU A 137 2.25 -2.30 9.63
N ARG A 138 2.89 -3.11 8.80
CA ARG A 138 3.21 -2.81 7.41
C ARG A 138 1.97 -2.57 6.55
N ASP A 139 0.92 -3.38 6.73
CA ASP A 139 -0.31 -3.25 5.93
C ASP A 139 -1.07 -1.98 6.28
N GLN A 140 -1.09 -1.59 7.57
CA GLN A 140 -1.68 -0.32 7.99
C GLN A 140 -0.91 0.90 7.44
N LYS A 141 0.42 0.84 7.42
CA LYS A 141 1.25 1.89 6.83
C LYS A 141 0.97 2.03 5.35
N ALA A 142 0.96 0.93 4.60
CA ALA A 142 0.64 0.93 3.17
C ALA A 142 -0.76 1.49 2.90
N ALA A 143 -1.77 1.13 3.71
CA ALA A 143 -3.12 1.68 3.60
C ALA A 143 -3.15 3.20 3.81
N LYS A 144 -2.42 3.72 4.81
CA LYS A 144 -2.31 5.16 5.06
C LYS A 144 -1.59 5.88 3.91
N GLU A 145 -0.50 5.32 3.38
CA GLU A 145 0.21 5.88 2.22
C GLU A 145 -0.66 5.87 0.94
N SER A 146 -1.46 4.82 0.75
CA SER A 146 -2.47 4.75 -0.31
C SER A 146 -3.50 5.86 -0.16
N PHE A 147 -4.08 6.02 1.02
CA PHE A 147 -5.04 7.07 1.33
C PHE A 147 -4.47 8.47 1.06
N GLU A 148 -3.25 8.75 1.50
CA GLU A 148 -2.59 10.05 1.27
C GLU A 148 -2.39 10.34 -0.22
N SER A 149 -1.98 9.34 -1.00
CA SER A 149 -1.81 9.48 -2.45
C SER A 149 -3.14 9.79 -3.14
N PHE A 150 -4.22 9.08 -2.78
CA PHE A 150 -5.55 9.35 -3.30
C PHE A 150 -6.11 10.69 -2.81
N ARG A 151 -5.85 11.09 -1.57
CA ARG A 151 -6.25 12.39 -1.03
C ARG A 151 -5.59 13.54 -1.80
N GLU A 152 -4.30 13.44 -2.07
CA GLU A 152 -3.59 14.44 -2.87
C GLU A 152 -4.17 14.51 -4.28
N LEU A 153 -4.44 13.37 -4.92
CA LEU A 153 -5.08 13.29 -6.23
C LEU A 153 -6.43 14.04 -6.24
N VAL A 154 -7.33 13.69 -5.32
CA VAL A 154 -8.68 14.25 -5.24
C VAL A 154 -8.67 15.75 -4.96
N THR A 155 -7.68 16.22 -4.19
CA THR A 155 -7.56 17.62 -3.79
C THR A 155 -6.96 18.49 -4.91
N ARG A 156 -5.90 18.01 -5.55
CA ARG A 156 -5.18 18.77 -6.58
C ARG A 156 -5.79 18.65 -7.97
N PHE A 157 -6.42 17.51 -8.25
CA PHE A 157 -6.97 17.16 -9.57
C PHE A 157 -8.43 16.68 -9.45
N PRO A 158 -9.35 17.55 -8.99
CA PRO A 158 -10.75 17.17 -8.74
C PRO A 158 -11.46 16.66 -10.00
N ASP A 159 -11.07 17.14 -11.18
CA ASP A 159 -11.65 16.80 -12.48
C ASP A 159 -10.90 15.64 -13.19
N SER A 160 -9.90 15.04 -12.57
CA SER A 160 -9.22 13.86 -13.11
C SER A 160 -10.18 12.69 -13.24
N ARG A 161 -10.05 11.95 -14.33
CA ARG A 161 -10.82 10.71 -14.56
C ARG A 161 -10.60 9.66 -13.48
N TYR A 162 -9.53 9.74 -12.72
CA TYR A 162 -9.19 8.83 -11.63
C TYR A 162 -9.84 9.22 -10.30
N THR A 163 -10.30 10.45 -10.17
CA THR A 163 -10.84 10.99 -8.90
C THR A 163 -12.06 10.21 -8.37
N PRO A 164 -13.04 9.77 -9.18
CA PRO A 164 -14.16 9.00 -8.66
C PRO A 164 -13.74 7.67 -8.03
N ASP A 165 -12.84 6.92 -8.68
CA ASP A 165 -12.33 5.66 -8.14
C ASP A 165 -11.46 5.88 -6.88
N ALA A 166 -10.61 6.92 -6.91
CA ALA A 166 -9.79 7.29 -5.75
C ALA A 166 -10.66 7.59 -4.51
N ARG A 167 -11.77 8.31 -4.65
CA ARG A 167 -12.73 8.58 -3.56
C ARG A 167 -13.34 7.29 -3.01
N ALA A 168 -13.76 6.38 -3.87
CA ALA A 168 -14.31 5.10 -3.45
C ALA A 168 -13.29 4.27 -2.66
N ARG A 169 -12.03 4.25 -3.10
CA ARG A 169 -10.93 3.56 -2.40
C ARG A 169 -10.58 4.23 -1.07
N MET A 170 -10.60 5.56 -1.00
CA MET A 170 -10.40 6.29 0.26
C MET A 170 -11.46 5.89 1.29
N THR A 171 -12.73 5.85 0.91
CA THR A 171 -13.82 5.41 1.78
C THR A 171 -13.62 3.96 2.25
N TYR A 172 -13.21 3.07 1.35
CA TYR A 172 -12.88 1.69 1.69
C TYR A 172 -11.76 1.59 2.72
N ILE A 173 -10.65 2.33 2.51
CA ILE A 173 -9.49 2.34 3.41
C ILE A 173 -9.91 2.81 4.81
N VAL A 174 -10.61 3.94 4.90
CA VAL A 174 -11.03 4.52 6.19
C VAL A 174 -11.94 3.55 6.95
N ASN A 175 -12.91 2.93 6.27
CA ASN A 175 -13.78 1.92 6.87
C ASN A 175 -12.97 0.71 7.38
N SER A 176 -12.01 0.22 6.59
CA SER A 176 -11.19 -0.95 6.94
C SER A 176 -10.29 -0.68 8.15
N LEU A 177 -9.66 0.50 8.20
CA LEU A 177 -8.81 0.90 9.33
C LEU A 177 -9.63 1.09 10.62
N ALA A 178 -10.80 1.71 10.54
CA ALA A 178 -11.70 1.85 11.70
C ALA A 178 -12.18 0.48 12.22
N GLN A 179 -12.58 -0.42 11.32
CA GLN A 179 -12.99 -1.78 11.68
C GLN A 179 -11.86 -2.55 12.37
N TYR A 180 -10.62 -2.37 11.93
CA TYR A 180 -9.46 -2.98 12.57
C TYR A 180 -9.32 -2.51 14.04
N GLU A 181 -9.36 -1.19 14.30
CA GLU A 181 -9.27 -0.66 15.66
C GLU A 181 -10.39 -1.20 16.57
N VAL A 182 -11.61 -1.28 16.04
CA VAL A 182 -12.76 -1.84 16.77
C VAL A 182 -12.60 -3.34 17.02
N HIS A 183 -12.06 -4.09 16.05
CA HIS A 183 -11.76 -5.50 16.24
C HIS A 183 -10.74 -5.72 17.37
N VAL A 184 -9.66 -4.95 17.39
CA VAL A 184 -8.64 -5.00 18.44
C VAL A 184 -9.23 -4.58 19.79
N ALA A 185 -10.08 -3.54 19.82
CA ALA A 185 -10.79 -3.11 21.03
C ALA A 185 -11.66 -4.24 21.59
N ARG A 186 -12.43 -4.92 20.74
CA ARG A 186 -13.28 -6.07 21.11
C ARG A 186 -12.46 -7.23 21.66
N PHE A 187 -11.31 -7.51 21.05
CA PHE A 187 -10.39 -8.54 21.52
C PHE A 187 -9.90 -8.25 22.94
N TYR A 188 -9.44 -7.03 23.23
CA TYR A 188 -9.01 -6.64 24.56
C TYR A 188 -10.18 -6.65 25.57
N TYR A 189 -11.34 -6.15 25.18
CA TYR A 189 -12.54 -6.18 26.02
C TYR A 189 -12.91 -7.61 26.45
N SER A 190 -12.93 -8.55 25.49
CA SER A 190 -13.26 -9.96 25.76
C SER A 190 -12.30 -10.66 26.71
N ARG A 191 -11.09 -10.11 26.88
CA ARG A 191 -10.06 -10.61 27.81
C ARG A 191 -9.99 -9.86 29.13
N GLY A 192 -10.91 -8.92 29.37
CA GLY A 192 -10.93 -8.11 30.57
C GLY A 192 -9.87 -7.01 30.63
N ALA A 193 -9.13 -6.79 29.52
CA ALA A 193 -8.13 -5.72 29.40
C ALA A 193 -8.80 -4.39 29.04
N TYR A 194 -9.68 -3.91 29.93
CA TYR A 194 -10.58 -2.79 29.64
C TYR A 194 -9.87 -1.48 29.31
N VAL A 195 -8.72 -1.17 29.92
CA VAL A 195 -7.94 0.03 29.60
C VAL A 195 -7.41 -0.03 28.16
N ALA A 196 -6.92 -1.19 27.74
CA ALA A 196 -6.46 -1.37 26.35
C ALA A 196 -7.63 -1.30 25.35
N ALA A 197 -8.79 -1.85 25.71
CA ALA A 197 -10.01 -1.74 24.90
C ALA A 197 -10.46 -0.28 24.76
N ILE A 198 -10.42 0.52 25.85
CA ILE A 198 -10.71 1.96 25.83
C ILE A 198 -9.79 2.69 24.87
N ASN A 199 -8.47 2.48 24.98
CA ASN A 199 -7.51 3.16 24.12
C ASN A 199 -7.78 2.89 22.63
N ARG A 200 -8.05 1.63 22.25
CA ARG A 200 -8.35 1.26 20.87
C ARG A 200 -9.68 1.82 20.38
N ALA A 201 -10.73 1.75 21.20
CA ALA A 201 -12.03 2.34 20.85
C ALA A 201 -11.94 3.87 20.71
N GLN A 202 -11.17 4.55 21.56
CA GLN A 202 -10.90 5.97 21.43
C GLN A 202 -10.12 6.30 20.15
N SER A 203 -9.08 5.52 19.78
CA SER A 203 -8.40 5.69 18.51
C SER A 203 -9.35 5.58 17.32
N ALA A 204 -10.26 4.59 17.33
CA ALA A 204 -11.27 4.48 16.27
C ALA A 204 -12.14 5.74 16.17
N ILE A 205 -12.56 6.30 17.30
CA ILE A 205 -13.44 7.47 17.35
C ILE A 205 -12.72 8.76 16.97
N SER A 206 -11.44 8.91 17.39
CA SER A 206 -10.67 10.13 17.12
C SER A 206 -10.13 10.21 15.69
N ASP A 207 -9.69 9.07 15.14
CA ASP A 207 -8.96 9.03 13.89
C ASP A 207 -9.86 8.86 12.66
N TYR A 208 -11.08 8.32 12.87
CA TYR A 208 -12.00 8.02 11.79
C TYR A 208 -13.37 8.64 12.06
N GLN A 209 -13.91 9.38 11.09
CA GLN A 209 -15.23 10.03 11.18
C GLN A 209 -16.19 9.40 10.16
N ASP A 210 -17.48 9.44 10.48
CA ASP A 210 -18.57 9.04 9.58
C ASP A 210 -18.45 7.59 9.05
N VAL A 211 -17.94 6.68 9.88
CA VAL A 211 -17.79 5.26 9.52
C VAL A 211 -18.70 4.38 10.38
N PRO A 212 -19.27 3.30 9.82
CA PRO A 212 -20.20 2.42 10.55
C PRO A 212 -19.61 1.78 11.81
N ALA A 213 -18.30 1.57 11.85
CA ALA A 213 -17.61 0.92 12.97
C ALA A 213 -17.66 1.72 14.28
N LEU A 214 -17.95 3.04 14.23
CA LEU A 214 -17.99 3.90 15.42
C LEU A 214 -19.11 3.56 16.39
N GLU A 215 -20.23 3.04 15.90
CA GLU A 215 -21.32 2.56 16.75
C GLU A 215 -20.82 1.50 17.74
N GLU A 216 -20.10 0.51 17.25
CA GLU A 216 -19.52 -0.53 18.09
C GLU A 216 -18.36 -0.01 18.94
N ALA A 217 -17.52 0.89 18.43
CA ALA A 217 -16.46 1.52 19.21
C ALA A 217 -17.03 2.22 20.47
N LEU A 218 -18.08 3.01 20.31
CA LEU A 218 -18.78 3.66 21.44
C LEU A 218 -19.36 2.64 22.41
N ALA A 219 -19.93 1.56 21.92
CA ALA A 219 -20.47 0.49 22.78
C ALA A 219 -19.38 -0.22 23.59
N ILE A 220 -18.23 -0.52 23.00
CA ILE A 220 -17.08 -1.11 23.68
C ILE A 220 -16.54 -0.13 24.72
N LEU A 221 -16.41 1.13 24.38
CA LEU A 221 -15.95 2.20 25.28
C LEU A 221 -16.86 2.32 26.50
N MET A 222 -18.18 2.43 26.29
CA MET A 222 -19.19 2.50 27.35
C MET A 222 -19.10 1.30 28.30
N ARG A 223 -19.06 0.09 27.76
CA ARG A 223 -18.98 -1.16 28.56
C ARG A 223 -17.65 -1.30 29.30
N SER A 224 -16.56 -0.82 28.73
CA SER A 224 -15.24 -0.84 29.37
C SER A 224 -15.19 0.13 30.54
N TYR A 225 -15.78 1.32 30.44
CA TYR A 225 -15.93 2.25 31.56
C TYR A 225 -16.83 1.69 32.68
N ASP A 226 -17.92 1.01 32.31
CA ASP A 226 -18.78 0.35 33.29
C ASP A 226 -18.02 -0.74 34.05
N ALA A 227 -17.27 -1.59 33.37
CA ALA A 227 -16.46 -2.64 33.98
C ALA A 227 -15.36 -2.11 34.91
N LEU A 228 -14.89 -0.88 34.71
CA LEU A 228 -13.91 -0.19 35.57
C LEU A 228 -14.56 0.67 36.64
N GLY A 229 -15.90 0.70 36.79
CA GLY A 229 -16.61 1.51 37.77
C GLY A 229 -16.59 3.02 37.47
N MET A 230 -16.27 3.44 36.23
CA MET A 230 -16.18 4.83 35.81
C MET A 230 -17.55 5.35 35.36
N ALA A 231 -18.49 5.48 36.26
CA ALA A 231 -19.90 5.74 35.99
C ALA A 231 -20.13 7.00 35.15
N GLN A 232 -19.43 8.10 35.45
CA GLN A 232 -19.59 9.36 34.68
C GLN A 232 -19.18 9.19 33.22
N LEU A 233 -18.02 8.58 32.95
CA LEU A 233 -17.54 8.37 31.57
C LEU A 233 -18.42 7.39 30.81
N ARG A 234 -18.93 6.35 31.49
CA ARG A 234 -19.94 5.45 30.92
C ARG A 234 -21.18 6.22 30.46
N ASP A 235 -21.74 7.06 31.33
CA ASP A 235 -23.00 7.78 31.08
C ASP A 235 -22.81 8.86 30.00
N ASP A 236 -21.65 9.53 29.98
CA ASP A 236 -21.27 10.47 28.92
C ASP A 236 -21.17 9.76 27.57
N THR A 237 -20.49 8.61 27.52
CA THR A 237 -20.37 7.82 26.28
C THR A 237 -21.72 7.29 25.82
N ARG A 238 -22.58 6.87 26.75
CA ARG A 238 -23.96 6.46 26.47
C ARG A 238 -24.75 7.56 25.80
N ARG A 239 -24.69 8.78 26.31
CA ARG A 239 -25.37 9.94 25.71
C ARG A 239 -24.89 10.22 24.27
N VAL A 240 -23.57 10.05 24.04
CA VAL A 240 -23.01 10.19 22.68
C VAL A 240 -23.56 9.10 21.76
N LEU A 241 -23.62 7.85 22.24
CA LEU A 241 -24.17 6.72 21.45
C LEU A 241 -25.66 6.93 21.16
N GLU A 242 -26.46 7.34 22.14
CA GLU A 242 -27.90 7.61 21.98
C GLU A 242 -28.16 8.75 20.98
N LYS A 243 -27.34 9.79 21.03
CA LYS A 243 -27.48 10.96 20.13
C LYS A 243 -27.16 10.62 18.70
N ASN A 244 -26.06 9.89 18.46
CA ASN A 244 -25.58 9.61 17.10
C ASN A 244 -26.19 8.34 16.49
N TYR A 245 -26.60 7.37 17.34
CA TYR A 245 -27.14 6.07 16.94
C TYR A 245 -28.39 5.73 17.79
N PRO A 246 -29.50 6.47 17.66
CA PRO A 246 -30.68 6.31 18.51
C PRO A 246 -31.31 4.91 18.43
N ASN A 247 -31.13 4.22 17.31
CA ASN A 247 -31.61 2.86 17.08
C ASN A 247 -30.57 1.76 17.36
N SER A 248 -29.49 2.11 18.03
CA SER A 248 -28.41 1.17 18.29
C SER A 248 -28.88 -0.01 19.14
N ALA A 249 -28.64 -1.21 18.64
CA ALA A 249 -28.89 -2.44 19.40
C ALA A 249 -28.04 -2.50 20.70
N TYR A 250 -26.94 -1.80 20.76
CA TYR A 250 -26.06 -1.75 21.94
C TYR A 250 -26.69 -1.00 23.12
N LEU A 251 -27.69 -0.14 22.91
CA LEU A 251 -28.43 0.57 23.96
C LEU A 251 -29.41 -0.35 24.71
N THR A 252 -29.96 -1.38 24.03
CA THR A 252 -30.95 -2.30 24.59
C THR A 252 -30.38 -3.64 25.06
N GLY A 253 -29.06 -3.70 25.30
CA GLY A 253 -28.37 -4.92 25.74
C GLY A 253 -27.35 -5.44 24.74
N GLY A 254 -27.24 -4.77 23.61
CA GLY A 254 -26.32 -5.07 22.51
C GLY A 254 -26.74 -6.27 21.66
N PRO A 255 -26.15 -6.45 20.47
CA PRO A 255 -26.23 -7.73 19.86
C PRO A 255 -25.66 -8.71 20.86
N ARG A 256 -26.51 -9.58 21.37
CA ARG A 256 -26.01 -10.83 21.94
C ARG A 256 -25.03 -11.32 20.92
N SER A 257 -23.82 -11.75 21.31
CA SER A 257 -22.84 -12.27 20.40
C SER A 257 -23.52 -13.31 19.50
N THR A 258 -24.11 -12.84 18.41
CA THR A 258 -24.69 -13.67 17.34
C THR A 258 -23.56 -14.16 16.45
N GLN A 259 -22.35 -14.07 16.93
CA GLN A 259 -21.24 -14.84 16.44
C GLN A 259 -21.27 -16.25 17.06
N GLY A 260 -22.39 -16.94 16.91
CA GLY A 260 -22.28 -18.34 16.53
C GLY A 260 -21.43 -18.35 15.25
N PRO A 261 -20.51 -19.31 15.12
CA PRO A 261 -19.65 -19.38 13.95
C PRO A 261 -20.52 -19.21 12.70
N TRP A 262 -20.09 -18.33 11.76
CA TRP A 262 -20.80 -17.99 10.53
C TRP A 262 -21.25 -19.22 9.71
N TRP A 263 -20.66 -20.40 9.98
CA TRP A 263 -21.05 -21.69 9.41
C TRP A 263 -22.32 -22.31 10.03
N LYS A 264 -22.93 -21.70 11.06
CA LYS A 264 -24.22 -22.13 11.63
C LYS A 264 -25.43 -21.43 10.99
N LEU A 265 -25.24 -20.88 9.80
CA LEU A 265 -26.33 -20.28 9.01
C LEU A 265 -27.02 -21.30 8.08
N TRP A 266 -26.77 -22.60 8.28
CA TRP A 266 -27.49 -23.72 7.65
C TRP A 266 -27.79 -24.79 8.67
#